data_32f6aac06f242cfaaed6fe2ae30f997d
#
_entry.id   32f6aac06f242cfaaed6fe2ae30f997d
#
_cell.length_a   1.000
_cell.length_b   1.000
_cell.length_c   1.000
_cell.angle_alpha   90.00
_cell.angle_beta   90.00
_cell.angle_gamma   90.00
#
_symmetry.space_group_name_H-M   'P 1'
#
loop_
_entity.id
_entity.type
_entity.pdbx_description
1 polymer ?
#
loop_
_entity_poly.entity_id
_entity_poly.type
_entity_poly.pdbx_seq_one_letter_code
_entity_poly.pdbx_strand_id
1 'polypeptide(L)'
;DIFGHSFTVFIDPDAPADSRYRATMSIKARHGYYTAHSADGLKWEYDQLVPQWRSNDVITSIYHPGQKRAIVALKVRPYPSVNGIPRRSIGIAELRDGRWSEAHSALLPDELADTDAVSRGYSCGDYYGMGMMPAGSGTVGVLWQFRRSDMMHGVNDVTLVYQAGRGERWEHVPGRPDFISHADPSFGQGTVYTSSCPVMVGDEQWLYFTAYARIHGWYIHKDKEIADKRMQTVIDEGLSRIGVARWPKWRLFGFRSDPKGSLTLKLDGIREPSRLLLNYECEQGGSVRISLEDMPGRTEE
;
A
#
# COMPACT_ATOMS: atom_id res chain seq x y z
N ASP A 1 -18.58 -3.58 -20.98
CA ASP A 1 -17.50 -4.16 -20.19
C ASP A 1 -16.48 -3.08 -19.83
N ILE A 2 -16.15 -2.96 -18.54
CA ILE A 2 -15.12 -2.06 -18.04
C ILE A 2 -13.82 -2.84 -17.95
N PHE A 3 -12.87 -2.52 -18.81
CA PHE A 3 -11.54 -3.12 -18.80
C PHE A 3 -10.49 -2.08 -18.42
N GLY A 4 -9.98 -2.20 -17.19
CA GLY A 4 -8.89 -1.40 -16.68
C GLY A 4 -7.72 -2.24 -16.23
N HIS A 5 -6.55 -1.66 -16.22
CA HIS A 5 -5.37 -2.19 -15.54
C HIS A 5 -5.39 -1.71 -14.09
N SER A 6 -4.92 -2.53 -13.15
CA SER A 6 -4.99 -2.22 -11.71
C SER A 6 -6.42 -1.94 -11.23
N PHE A 7 -7.36 -2.80 -11.59
CA PHE A 7 -8.74 -2.68 -11.18
C PHE A 7 -8.89 -3.01 -9.68
N THR A 8 -9.38 -2.06 -8.92
CA THR A 8 -9.60 -2.20 -7.47
C THR A 8 -11.03 -1.87 -7.11
N VAL A 9 -11.65 -2.68 -6.27
CA VAL A 9 -13.03 -2.51 -5.82
C VAL A 9 -13.07 -2.32 -4.30
N PHE A 10 -13.93 -1.45 -3.84
CA PHE A 10 -14.30 -1.29 -2.44
C PHE A 10 -15.80 -1.05 -2.29
N ILE A 11 -16.33 -1.29 -1.09
CA ILE A 11 -17.70 -0.96 -0.74
C ILE A 11 -17.68 0.39 -0.03
N ASP A 12 -18.49 1.31 -0.50
CA ASP A 12 -18.74 2.60 0.12
C ASP A 12 -20.07 2.53 0.88
N PRO A 13 -20.05 2.39 2.23
CA PRO A 13 -21.28 2.24 3.01
C PRO A 13 -22.13 3.52 3.07
N ASP A 14 -21.54 4.66 2.73
CA ASP A 14 -22.21 5.97 2.75
C ASP A 14 -22.82 6.32 1.37
N ALA A 15 -22.53 5.52 0.34
CA ALA A 15 -23.08 5.71 -1.00
C ALA A 15 -24.51 5.16 -1.13
N PRO A 16 -25.32 5.69 -2.05
CA PRO A 16 -26.60 5.10 -2.44
C PRO A 16 -26.48 3.64 -2.85
N ALA A 17 -27.55 2.86 -2.69
CA ALA A 17 -27.56 1.42 -2.94
C ALA A 17 -27.19 1.06 -4.40
N ASP A 18 -27.53 1.90 -5.35
CA ASP A 18 -27.22 1.73 -6.79
C ASP A 18 -25.75 2.01 -7.14
N SER A 19 -24.98 2.59 -6.23
CA SER A 19 -23.58 2.98 -6.41
C SER A 19 -22.66 2.60 -5.26
N ARG A 20 -23.10 1.67 -4.41
CA ARG A 20 -22.35 1.27 -3.20
C ARG A 20 -21.03 0.55 -3.48
N TYR A 21 -20.93 -0.16 -4.61
CA TYR A 21 -19.66 -0.70 -5.06
C TYR A 21 -18.94 0.35 -5.89
N ARG A 22 -17.74 0.67 -5.50
CA ARG A 22 -16.89 1.65 -6.17
C ARG A 22 -15.66 0.94 -6.73
N ALA A 23 -15.22 1.39 -7.88
CA ALA A 23 -13.98 0.90 -8.49
C ALA A 23 -13.07 2.04 -8.93
N THR A 24 -11.78 1.78 -8.87
CA THR A 24 -10.75 2.62 -9.49
C THR A 24 -9.90 1.76 -10.42
N MET A 25 -9.46 2.34 -11.51
CA MET A 25 -8.68 1.62 -12.52
C MET A 25 -7.80 2.55 -13.34
N SER A 26 -6.78 1.99 -13.96
CA SER A 26 -5.97 2.67 -14.98
C SER A 26 -6.38 2.18 -16.36
N ILE A 27 -6.63 3.09 -17.29
CA ILE A 27 -6.91 2.77 -18.69
C ILE A 27 -5.77 3.31 -19.55
N LYS A 28 -4.83 2.44 -19.90
CA LYS A 28 -3.62 2.82 -20.67
C LYS A 28 -3.96 3.48 -22.01
N ALA A 29 -4.92 2.96 -22.73
CA ALA A 29 -5.35 3.50 -24.02
C ALA A 29 -5.95 4.90 -23.93
N ARG A 30 -6.41 5.31 -22.75
CA ARG A 30 -7.01 6.63 -22.48
C ARG A 30 -6.12 7.51 -21.60
N HIS A 31 -4.92 7.08 -21.29
CA HIS A 31 -3.89 7.81 -20.54
C HIS A 31 -4.38 8.41 -19.22
N GLY A 32 -5.10 7.63 -18.39
CA GLY A 32 -5.57 8.14 -17.12
C GLY A 32 -6.12 7.10 -16.16
N TYR A 33 -6.43 7.58 -14.97
CA TYR A 33 -7.14 6.83 -13.94
C TYR A 33 -8.62 7.19 -13.97
N TYR A 34 -9.46 6.17 -13.90
CA TYR A 34 -10.90 6.27 -14.00
C TYR A 34 -11.55 5.71 -12.76
N THR A 35 -12.75 6.17 -12.49
CA THR A 35 -13.61 5.66 -11.43
C THR A 35 -14.91 5.12 -12.02
N ALA A 36 -15.51 4.17 -11.33
CA ALA A 36 -16.76 3.55 -11.70
C ALA A 36 -17.54 3.13 -10.48
N HIS A 37 -18.83 2.92 -10.65
CA HIS A 37 -19.70 2.41 -9.60
C HIS A 37 -20.59 1.26 -10.10
N SER A 38 -21.20 0.56 -9.14
CA SER A 38 -22.08 -0.56 -9.40
C SER A 38 -23.05 -0.78 -8.23
N ALA A 39 -24.26 -1.22 -8.52
CA ALA A 39 -25.22 -1.65 -7.53
C ALA A 39 -24.99 -3.08 -7.03
N ASP A 40 -24.45 -3.96 -7.88
CA ASP A 40 -24.35 -5.39 -7.67
C ASP A 40 -22.91 -5.94 -7.69
N GLY A 41 -21.92 -5.10 -8.04
CA GLY A 41 -20.53 -5.52 -8.23
C GLY A 41 -20.25 -6.25 -9.53
N LEU A 42 -21.25 -6.45 -10.39
CA LEU A 42 -21.15 -7.18 -11.64
C LEU A 42 -21.29 -6.27 -12.86
N LYS A 43 -22.26 -5.34 -12.81
CA LYS A 43 -22.49 -4.36 -13.86
C LYS A 43 -21.94 -3.02 -13.41
N TRP A 44 -21.01 -2.46 -14.19
CA TRP A 44 -20.27 -1.28 -13.85
C TRP A 44 -20.55 -0.14 -14.81
N GLU A 45 -20.68 1.06 -14.26
CA GLU A 45 -20.81 2.31 -15.01
C GLU A 45 -19.66 3.25 -14.64
N TYR A 46 -19.07 3.91 -15.65
CA TYR A 46 -18.06 4.94 -15.40
C TYR A 46 -18.70 6.16 -14.74
N ASP A 47 -18.06 6.70 -13.70
CA ASP A 47 -18.50 7.95 -13.09
C ASP A 47 -18.36 9.13 -14.08
N GLN A 48 -17.37 9.03 -14.99
CA GLN A 48 -17.14 10.02 -16.04
C GLN A 48 -16.35 9.41 -17.22
N LEU A 49 -16.50 10.02 -18.40
CA LEU A 49 -15.84 9.56 -19.62
C LEU A 49 -14.42 10.13 -19.82
N VAL A 50 -13.99 11.04 -18.95
CA VAL A 50 -12.64 11.61 -18.92
C VAL A 50 -11.88 11.07 -17.72
N PRO A 51 -10.53 11.07 -17.73
CA PRO A 51 -9.78 10.63 -16.57
C PRO A 51 -10.06 11.50 -15.34
N GLN A 52 -10.25 10.85 -14.19
CA GLN A 52 -10.34 11.54 -12.91
C GLN A 52 -8.97 12.14 -12.55
N TRP A 53 -7.91 11.39 -12.78
CA TRP A 53 -6.53 11.87 -12.63
C TRP A 53 -5.72 11.51 -13.85
N ARG A 54 -4.84 12.42 -14.24
CA ARG A 54 -3.86 12.18 -15.30
C ARG A 54 -2.71 11.31 -14.78
N SER A 55 -2.08 10.59 -15.62
CA SER A 55 -1.10 9.53 -15.40
C SER A 55 -1.72 8.16 -15.67
N ASN A 56 -0.94 7.13 -15.58
CA ASN A 56 -1.45 5.78 -15.76
C ASN A 56 -0.55 4.78 -15.07
N ASP A 57 -1.04 3.56 -14.89
CA ASP A 57 -0.40 2.35 -14.47
C ASP A 57 -1.01 1.81 -13.18
N VAL A 58 -0.47 2.13 -11.99
CA VAL A 58 -0.92 1.52 -10.74
C VAL A 58 -1.81 2.48 -9.95
N ILE A 59 -2.95 1.97 -9.54
CA ILE A 59 -3.87 2.60 -8.59
C ILE A 59 -4.45 1.52 -7.68
N THR A 60 -4.58 1.83 -6.41
CA THR A 60 -5.28 1.02 -5.41
C THR A 60 -6.28 1.90 -4.66
N SER A 61 -7.33 1.30 -4.14
CA SER A 61 -8.34 2.03 -3.38
C SER A 61 -8.89 1.21 -2.23
N ILE A 62 -9.28 1.90 -1.17
CA ILE A 62 -9.96 1.34 -0.01
C ILE A 62 -11.06 2.30 0.47
N TYR A 63 -12.06 1.78 1.18
CA TYR A 63 -12.86 2.58 2.11
C TYR A 63 -12.23 2.53 3.50
N HIS A 64 -12.08 3.69 4.14
CA HIS A 64 -11.51 3.82 5.48
C HIS A 64 -12.62 4.11 6.51
N PRO A 65 -13.10 3.11 7.26
CA PRO A 65 -14.27 3.27 8.14
C PRO A 65 -14.04 4.26 9.27
N GLY A 66 -12.84 4.28 9.86
CA GLY A 66 -12.49 5.23 10.95
C GLY A 66 -12.44 6.70 10.49
N GLN A 67 -12.24 6.94 9.20
CA GLN A 67 -12.20 8.28 8.63
C GLN A 67 -13.42 8.60 7.75
N LYS A 68 -14.34 7.64 7.57
CA LYS A 68 -15.57 7.73 6.76
C LYS A 68 -15.30 8.31 5.37
N ARG A 69 -14.39 7.71 4.62
CA ARG A 69 -14.03 8.14 3.27
C ARG A 69 -13.37 7.02 2.49
N ALA A 70 -13.41 7.10 1.18
CA ALA A 70 -12.53 6.31 0.34
C ALA A 70 -11.19 7.03 0.12
N ILE A 71 -10.13 6.25 0.02
CA ILE A 71 -8.76 6.71 -0.23
C ILE A 71 -8.22 5.94 -1.41
N VAL A 72 -7.57 6.64 -2.33
CA VAL A 72 -6.80 6.03 -3.41
C VAL A 72 -5.33 6.34 -3.23
N ALA A 73 -4.49 5.34 -3.51
CA ALA A 73 -3.07 5.50 -3.71
C ALA A 73 -2.78 5.25 -5.20
N LEU A 74 -2.20 6.23 -5.86
CA LEU A 74 -1.93 6.15 -7.28
C LEU A 74 -0.48 6.50 -7.58
N LYS A 75 0.08 5.85 -8.59
CA LYS A 75 1.43 6.14 -9.04
C LYS A 75 1.46 7.50 -9.72
N VAL A 76 2.29 8.38 -9.20
CA VAL A 76 2.54 9.70 -9.77
C VAL A 76 4.01 9.85 -10.12
N ARG A 77 4.29 10.83 -10.98
CA ARG A 77 5.66 11.22 -11.34
C ARG A 77 5.76 12.71 -11.12
N PRO A 78 6.07 13.14 -9.88
CA PRO A 78 6.18 14.56 -9.58
C PRO A 78 7.29 15.21 -10.40
N TYR A 79 7.06 16.46 -10.75
CA TYR A 79 8.03 17.28 -11.43
C TYR A 79 8.59 18.35 -10.47
N PRO A 80 9.88 18.67 -10.49
CA PRO A 80 10.90 18.19 -11.43
C PRO A 80 11.40 16.78 -11.09
N SER A 81 11.87 16.07 -12.14
CA SER A 81 12.54 14.79 -11.99
C SER A 81 13.94 14.97 -11.41
N VAL A 82 14.41 14.00 -10.63
CA VAL A 82 15.78 13.98 -10.15
C VAL A 82 16.71 13.59 -11.31
N ASN A 83 17.71 14.41 -11.60
CA ASN A 83 18.67 14.19 -12.70
C ASN A 83 18.02 13.91 -14.07
N GLY A 84 16.88 14.56 -14.36
CA GLY A 84 16.17 14.37 -15.62
C GLY A 84 15.42 13.04 -15.74
N ILE A 85 15.47 12.19 -14.71
CA ILE A 85 14.81 10.88 -14.67
C ILE A 85 13.53 10.99 -13.86
N PRO A 86 12.35 10.74 -14.45
CA PRO A 86 11.11 10.74 -13.70
C PRO A 86 11.14 9.69 -12.59
N ARG A 87 10.85 10.12 -11.36
CA ARG A 87 10.78 9.23 -10.19
C ARG A 87 9.35 8.78 -9.99
N ARG A 88 9.16 7.48 -9.75
CA ARG A 88 7.86 6.94 -9.36
C ARG A 88 7.62 7.24 -7.89
N SER A 89 6.45 7.77 -7.58
CA SER A 89 6.06 8.22 -6.25
C SER A 89 4.61 7.87 -6.01
N ILE A 90 4.16 7.96 -4.77
CA ILE A 90 2.77 7.71 -4.39
C ILE A 90 2.05 9.05 -4.23
N GLY A 91 0.98 9.21 -5.00
CA GLY A 91 -0.02 10.24 -4.79
C GLY A 91 -1.20 9.68 -4.01
N ILE A 92 -1.85 10.54 -3.25
CA ILE A 92 -3.09 10.23 -2.51
C ILE A 92 -4.19 11.18 -2.98
N ALA A 93 -5.39 10.63 -3.15
CA ALA A 93 -6.63 11.38 -3.30
C ALA A 93 -7.74 10.73 -2.48
N GLU A 94 -8.80 11.47 -2.20
CA GLU A 94 -9.88 11.10 -1.29
C GLU A 94 -11.24 11.33 -1.92
N LEU A 95 -12.17 10.42 -1.68
CA LEU A 95 -13.57 10.61 -1.99
C LEU A 95 -14.31 11.10 -0.76
N ARG A 96 -14.97 12.24 -0.89
CA ARG A 96 -15.81 12.83 0.14
C ARG A 96 -17.01 13.51 -0.49
N ASP A 97 -18.14 13.36 0.15
CA ASP A 97 -19.39 14.00 -0.31
C ASP A 97 -19.63 13.75 -1.82
N GLY A 98 -19.32 12.53 -2.28
CA GLY A 98 -19.46 12.11 -3.66
C GLY A 98 -18.45 12.72 -4.64
N ARG A 99 -17.39 13.40 -4.16
CA ARG A 99 -16.38 14.05 -5.01
C ARG A 99 -14.97 13.59 -4.68
N TRP A 100 -14.23 13.25 -5.71
CA TRP A 100 -12.80 12.97 -5.59
C TRP A 100 -11.99 14.26 -5.53
N SER A 101 -11.03 14.31 -4.61
CA SER A 101 -10.05 15.39 -4.55
C SER A 101 -9.04 15.29 -5.70
N GLU A 102 -8.31 16.38 -5.95
CA GLU A 102 -7.07 16.30 -6.70
C GLU A 102 -6.06 15.38 -5.98
N ALA A 103 -5.25 14.69 -6.76
CA ALA A 103 -4.18 13.87 -6.22
C ALA A 103 -2.99 14.73 -5.82
N HIS A 104 -2.51 14.57 -4.60
CA HIS A 104 -1.28 15.20 -4.11
C HIS A 104 -0.20 14.18 -3.87
N SER A 105 1.07 14.56 -4.04
CA SER A 105 2.22 13.70 -3.74
C SER A 105 2.32 13.46 -2.24
N ALA A 106 2.25 12.21 -1.82
CA ALA A 106 2.23 11.81 -0.41
C ALA A 106 3.53 11.13 0.05
N LEU A 107 4.12 10.30 -0.80
CA LEU A 107 5.39 9.62 -0.55
C LEU A 107 6.31 9.81 -1.77
N LEU A 108 7.43 10.46 -1.53
CA LEU A 108 8.49 10.67 -2.50
C LEU A 108 9.71 9.83 -2.12
N PRO A 109 10.36 9.16 -3.07
CA PRO A 109 11.63 8.50 -2.79
C PRO A 109 12.65 9.49 -2.26
N ASP A 110 13.35 9.10 -1.21
CA ASP A 110 14.34 9.89 -0.49
C ASP A 110 15.74 9.27 -0.60
N GLU A 111 16.73 9.90 0.01
CA GLU A 111 18.11 9.43 0.03
C GLU A 111 18.25 8.03 0.64
N LEU A 112 17.41 7.67 1.62
CA LEU A 112 17.46 6.34 2.22
C LEU A 112 16.95 5.27 1.25
N ALA A 113 15.95 5.59 0.44
CA ALA A 113 15.47 4.69 -0.61
C ALA A 113 16.55 4.47 -1.69
N ASP A 114 17.29 5.51 -2.04
CA ASP A 114 18.40 5.41 -3.00
C ASP A 114 19.59 4.66 -2.40
N THR A 115 19.98 4.96 -1.16
CA THR A 115 21.06 4.28 -0.45
C THR A 115 20.79 2.78 -0.32
N ASP A 116 19.57 2.39 0.05
CA ASP A 116 19.16 0.99 0.11
C ASP A 116 19.25 0.33 -1.28
N ALA A 117 18.75 0.97 -2.33
CA ALA A 117 18.83 0.43 -3.69
C ALA A 117 20.29 0.26 -4.14
N VAL A 118 21.12 1.27 -3.96
CA VAL A 118 22.54 1.24 -4.34
C VAL A 118 23.32 0.16 -3.57
N SER A 119 23.06 0.01 -2.27
CA SER A 119 23.70 -1.02 -1.46
C SER A 119 23.40 -2.45 -1.91
N ARG A 120 22.28 -2.63 -2.64
CA ARG A 120 21.83 -3.90 -3.23
C ARG A 120 22.19 -4.04 -4.72
N GLY A 121 22.97 -3.10 -5.28
CA GLY A 121 23.46 -3.14 -6.67
C GLY A 121 22.51 -2.55 -7.71
N TYR A 122 21.53 -1.75 -7.29
CA TYR A 122 20.59 -1.02 -8.15
C TYR A 122 20.97 0.45 -8.27
N SER A 123 20.39 1.16 -9.25
CA SER A 123 20.74 2.56 -9.51
C SER A 123 20.01 3.54 -8.59
N CYS A 124 18.77 3.26 -8.24
CA CYS A 124 17.96 4.09 -7.32
C CYS A 124 16.69 3.36 -6.84
N GLY A 125 16.09 3.90 -5.78
CA GLY A 125 14.81 3.42 -5.23
C GLY A 125 13.65 4.30 -5.67
N ASP A 126 12.58 3.69 -6.18
CA ASP A 126 11.30 4.34 -6.53
C ASP A 126 10.16 3.70 -5.72
N TYR A 127 8.99 4.33 -5.71
CA TYR A 127 7.77 3.76 -5.13
C TYR A 127 6.78 3.43 -6.24
N TYR A 128 6.55 2.12 -6.46
CA TYR A 128 5.82 1.66 -7.63
C TYR A 128 4.30 1.71 -7.45
N GLY A 129 3.83 1.39 -6.25
CA GLY A 129 2.43 1.38 -5.85
C GLY A 129 2.31 1.16 -4.34
N MET A 130 1.09 1.17 -3.82
CA MET A 130 0.85 0.99 -2.40
C MET A 130 -0.54 0.40 -2.15
N GLY A 131 -0.59 -0.75 -1.50
CA GLY A 131 -1.80 -1.22 -0.83
C GLY A 131 -2.01 -0.44 0.48
N MET A 132 -3.22 -0.47 1.02
CA MET A 132 -3.54 0.28 2.24
C MET A 132 -4.43 -0.54 3.17
N MET A 133 -4.29 -0.31 4.48
CA MET A 133 -5.09 -0.95 5.52
C MET A 133 -5.51 0.08 6.56
N PRO A 134 -6.82 0.24 6.84
CA PRO A 134 -7.27 1.07 7.95
C PRO A 134 -6.74 0.54 9.29
N ALA A 135 -6.27 1.43 10.15
CA ALA A 135 -5.77 1.12 11.49
C ALA A 135 -6.26 2.19 12.48
N GLY A 136 -7.43 1.99 13.05
CA GLY A 136 -8.08 3.00 13.90
C GLY A 136 -8.38 4.28 13.11
N SER A 137 -7.82 5.41 13.54
CA SER A 137 -7.86 6.69 12.81
C SER A 137 -6.76 6.83 11.77
N GLY A 138 -5.74 5.98 11.82
CA GLY A 138 -4.59 5.97 10.92
C GLY A 138 -4.74 4.97 9.77
N THR A 139 -3.75 4.96 8.92
CA THR A 139 -3.66 4.04 7.76
C THR A 139 -2.27 3.43 7.72
N VAL A 140 -2.18 2.12 7.54
CA VAL A 140 -0.92 1.45 7.21
C VAL A 140 -0.87 1.27 5.69
N GLY A 141 0.24 1.67 5.10
CA GLY A 141 0.53 1.46 3.68
C GLY A 141 1.45 0.27 3.48
N VAL A 142 1.11 -0.55 2.51
CA VAL A 142 1.90 -1.69 2.04
C VAL A 142 2.58 -1.24 0.76
N LEU A 143 3.75 -0.62 0.93
CA LEU A 143 4.47 0.12 -0.11
C LEU A 143 5.29 -0.82 -0.98
N TRP A 144 5.16 -0.69 -2.30
CA TRP A 144 5.96 -1.45 -3.27
C TRP A 144 7.23 -0.66 -3.58
N GLN A 145 8.29 -1.05 -2.94
CA GLN A 145 9.63 -0.48 -3.07
C GLN A 145 10.28 -1.02 -4.34
N PHE A 146 10.42 -0.20 -5.35
CA PHE A 146 11.02 -0.57 -6.62
C PHE A 146 12.49 -0.16 -6.67
N ARG A 147 13.38 -1.11 -6.60
CA ARG A 147 14.82 -0.93 -6.77
C ARG A 147 15.15 -1.15 -8.23
N ARG A 148 15.41 -0.08 -8.95
CA ARG A 148 15.57 -0.14 -10.39
C ARG A 148 17.03 -0.03 -10.84
N SER A 149 17.37 -0.76 -11.90
CA SER A 149 18.66 -0.66 -12.58
C SER A 149 18.66 0.44 -13.66
N ASP A 150 17.52 0.62 -14.32
CA ASP A 150 17.28 1.65 -15.32
C ASP A 150 15.81 2.11 -15.32
N MET A 151 15.33 2.75 -16.38
CA MET A 151 13.95 3.25 -16.46
C MET A 151 12.87 2.16 -16.32
N MET A 152 13.17 0.93 -16.72
CA MET A 152 12.17 -0.14 -16.80
C MET A 152 12.52 -1.37 -15.98
N HIS A 153 13.80 -1.67 -15.78
CA HIS A 153 14.23 -2.92 -15.17
C HIS A 153 14.54 -2.73 -13.68
N GLY A 154 14.18 -3.72 -12.89
CA GLY A 154 14.45 -3.73 -11.45
C GLY A 154 13.63 -4.78 -10.72
N VAL A 155 13.81 -4.82 -9.42
CA VAL A 155 13.06 -5.69 -8.50
C VAL A 155 12.09 -4.89 -7.66
N ASN A 156 11.08 -5.55 -7.16
CA ASN A 156 10.09 -4.90 -6.31
C ASN A 156 9.90 -5.71 -5.03
N ASP A 157 10.13 -5.07 -3.91
CA ASP A 157 9.85 -5.59 -2.57
C ASP A 157 8.68 -4.84 -1.94
N VAL A 158 8.21 -5.33 -0.83
CA VAL A 158 7.16 -4.69 -0.05
C VAL A 158 7.74 -4.22 1.28
N THR A 159 7.56 -2.94 1.58
CA THR A 159 7.89 -2.33 2.88
C THR A 159 6.62 -1.74 3.50
N LEU A 160 6.68 -1.37 4.77
CA LEU A 160 5.55 -0.76 5.45
C LEU A 160 5.77 0.74 5.69
N VAL A 161 4.69 1.48 5.49
CA VAL A 161 4.58 2.90 5.83
C VAL A 161 3.31 3.12 6.63
N TYR A 162 3.18 4.24 7.29
CA TYR A 162 1.97 4.56 8.05
C TYR A 162 1.66 6.05 8.00
N GLN A 163 0.39 6.35 8.20
CA GLN A 163 -0.14 7.68 8.47
C GLN A 163 -0.89 7.61 9.79
N ALA A 164 -0.43 8.31 10.83
CA ALA A 164 -0.98 8.20 12.19
C ALA A 164 -2.43 8.68 12.30
N GLY A 165 -2.80 9.68 11.51
CA GLY A 165 -4.15 10.20 11.43
C GLY A 165 -4.39 10.91 10.12
N ARG A 166 -5.63 11.31 9.88
CA ARG A 166 -5.99 12.07 8.69
C ARG A 166 -5.23 13.40 8.61
N GLY A 167 -4.60 13.66 7.46
CA GLY A 167 -3.83 14.88 7.23
C GLY A 167 -2.41 14.85 7.78
N GLU A 168 -2.07 13.82 8.56
CA GLU A 168 -0.71 13.58 9.01
C GLU A 168 0.17 13.13 7.84
N ARG A 169 1.48 13.26 8.00
CA ARG A 169 2.44 12.79 7.00
C ARG A 169 2.47 11.26 6.97
N TRP A 170 2.74 10.73 5.79
CA TRP A 170 3.13 9.35 5.64
C TRP A 170 4.59 9.18 6.06
N GLU A 171 4.85 8.17 6.88
CA GLU A 171 6.16 7.86 7.41
C GLU A 171 6.52 6.40 7.17
N HIS A 172 7.78 6.12 6.99
CA HIS A 172 8.27 4.74 6.94
C HIS A 172 8.35 4.14 8.34
N VAL A 173 8.08 2.85 8.45
CA VAL A 173 8.41 2.10 9.65
C VAL A 173 9.92 2.22 9.89
N PRO A 174 10.36 2.49 11.14
CA PRO A 174 11.78 2.62 11.46
C PRO A 174 12.62 1.45 10.95
N GLY A 175 13.78 1.75 10.37
CA GLY A 175 14.66 0.76 9.77
C GLY A 175 14.22 0.26 8.40
N ARG A 176 13.00 0.56 7.94
CA ARG A 176 12.45 0.19 6.62
C ARG A 176 12.68 -1.28 6.24
N PRO A 177 12.38 -2.25 7.11
CA PRO A 177 12.61 -3.65 6.77
C PRO A 177 11.72 -4.09 5.61
N ASP A 178 12.23 -5.01 4.79
CA ASP A 178 11.40 -5.69 3.80
C ASP A 178 10.32 -6.50 4.55
N PHE A 179 9.06 -6.25 4.23
CA PHE A 179 7.91 -6.98 4.78
C PHE A 179 7.63 -8.25 3.99
N ILE A 180 7.69 -8.16 2.66
CA ILE A 180 7.68 -9.30 1.74
C ILE A 180 8.80 -9.06 0.74
N SER A 181 9.79 -9.95 0.71
CA SER A 181 10.95 -9.78 -0.15
C SER A 181 10.82 -10.59 -1.43
N HIS A 182 11.26 -9.99 -2.55
CA HIS A 182 11.44 -10.69 -3.82
C HIS A 182 12.51 -11.80 -3.72
N ALA A 183 13.44 -11.68 -2.78
CA ALA A 183 14.52 -12.64 -2.61
C ALA A 183 14.08 -13.93 -1.88
N ASP A 184 12.83 -14.02 -1.45
CA ASP A 184 12.30 -15.26 -0.88
C ASP A 184 12.22 -16.35 -1.97
N PRO A 185 12.99 -17.43 -1.87
CA PRO A 185 13.08 -18.44 -2.92
C PRO A 185 11.76 -19.20 -3.12
N SER A 186 10.84 -19.16 -2.17
CA SER A 186 9.54 -19.85 -2.27
C SER A 186 8.56 -19.13 -3.21
N PHE A 187 8.77 -17.85 -3.49
CA PHE A 187 7.82 -17.05 -4.29
C PHE A 187 8.29 -16.72 -5.71
N GLY A 188 9.57 -16.63 -5.92
CA GLY A 188 10.16 -16.10 -7.15
C GLY A 188 11.16 -14.99 -6.81
N GLN A 189 11.99 -14.60 -7.78
CA GLN A 189 13.17 -13.78 -7.51
C GLN A 189 13.14 -12.44 -8.25
N GLY A 190 11.96 -11.91 -8.55
CA GLY A 190 11.87 -10.72 -9.38
C GLY A 190 11.07 -9.59 -8.77
N THR A 191 9.78 -9.73 -8.67
CA THR A 191 8.90 -8.64 -8.19
C THR A 191 7.75 -9.18 -7.37
N VAL A 192 7.33 -8.40 -6.37
CA VAL A 192 6.17 -8.68 -5.53
C VAL A 192 5.19 -7.50 -5.59
N TYR A 193 3.92 -7.79 -5.81
CA TYR A 193 2.82 -6.81 -5.83
C TYR A 193 1.67 -7.33 -4.97
N THR A 194 1.16 -6.51 -4.07
CA THR A 194 0.09 -6.91 -3.16
C THR A 194 -1.29 -6.54 -3.68
N SER A 195 -2.32 -7.15 -3.11
CA SER A 195 -3.69 -6.64 -3.21
C SER A 195 -3.80 -5.24 -2.60
N SER A 196 -4.89 -4.55 -2.90
CA SER A 196 -5.16 -3.18 -2.41
C SER A 196 -5.29 -3.09 -0.89
N CYS A 197 -5.79 -4.15 -0.25
CA CYS A 197 -5.91 -4.26 1.20
C CYS A 197 -5.90 -5.74 1.63
N PRO A 198 -5.53 -6.04 2.87
CA PRO A 198 -5.78 -7.35 3.45
C PRO A 198 -7.28 -7.56 3.70
N VAL A 199 -7.70 -8.82 3.66
CA VAL A 199 -9.05 -9.24 4.02
C VAL A 199 -9.06 -9.89 5.40
N MET A 200 -10.18 -9.80 6.11
CA MET A 200 -10.37 -10.47 7.38
C MET A 200 -10.84 -11.90 7.16
N VAL A 201 -10.13 -12.86 7.73
CA VAL A 201 -10.48 -14.28 7.69
C VAL A 201 -10.44 -14.82 9.14
N GLY A 202 -11.61 -14.90 9.77
CA GLY A 202 -11.67 -15.18 11.21
C GLY A 202 -10.92 -14.12 12.03
N ASP A 203 -9.97 -14.58 12.84
CA ASP A 203 -9.11 -13.72 13.67
C ASP A 203 -7.76 -13.37 13.02
N GLU A 204 -7.64 -13.53 11.72
CA GLU A 204 -6.44 -13.22 10.95
C GLU A 204 -6.73 -12.15 9.89
N GLN A 205 -5.69 -11.43 9.52
CA GLN A 205 -5.64 -10.58 8.34
C GLN A 205 -4.80 -11.27 7.27
N TRP A 206 -5.35 -11.38 6.06
CA TRP A 206 -4.73 -12.06 4.93
C TRP A 206 -4.48 -11.06 3.81
N LEU A 207 -3.22 -10.86 3.46
CA LEU A 207 -2.79 -10.02 2.34
C LEU A 207 -2.35 -10.93 1.19
N TYR A 208 -3.11 -10.92 0.13
CA TYR A 208 -2.72 -11.62 -1.09
C TYR A 208 -1.69 -10.81 -1.87
N PHE A 209 -0.77 -11.50 -2.49
CA PHE A 209 0.22 -10.89 -3.36
C PHE A 209 0.54 -11.77 -4.55
N THR A 210 1.01 -11.14 -5.63
CA THR A 210 1.58 -11.82 -6.77
C THR A 210 3.09 -11.66 -6.75
N ALA A 211 3.81 -12.75 -6.93
CA ALA A 211 5.26 -12.75 -7.09
C ALA A 211 5.64 -13.27 -8.47
N TYR A 212 6.62 -12.63 -9.08
CA TYR A 212 7.16 -13.00 -10.39
C TYR A 212 8.59 -13.49 -10.25
N ALA A 213 8.92 -14.56 -10.99
CA ALA A 213 10.26 -15.14 -11.02
C ALA A 213 11.28 -14.29 -11.80
N ARG A 214 10.85 -13.21 -12.42
CA ARG A 214 11.69 -12.31 -13.23
C ARG A 214 11.57 -10.88 -12.75
N ILE A 215 12.60 -10.09 -12.97
CA ILE A 215 12.61 -8.66 -12.68
C ILE A 215 11.56 -7.93 -13.51
N HIS A 216 11.08 -6.79 -12.99
CA HIS A 216 10.21 -5.90 -13.75
C HIS A 216 10.87 -5.50 -15.08
N GLY A 217 10.08 -5.51 -16.14
CA GLY A 217 10.57 -5.16 -17.48
C GLY A 217 11.39 -6.23 -18.19
N TRP A 218 11.62 -7.40 -17.59
CA TRP A 218 12.41 -8.47 -18.18
C TRP A 218 11.99 -8.83 -19.62
N TYR A 219 10.70 -8.78 -19.94
CA TYR A 219 10.16 -9.03 -21.28
C TYR A 219 10.38 -7.86 -22.24
N ILE A 220 10.75 -6.68 -21.76
CA ILE A 220 11.00 -5.51 -22.61
C ILE A 220 12.40 -5.61 -23.19
N HIS A 221 12.48 -5.63 -24.51
CA HIS A 221 13.74 -5.67 -25.22
C HIS A 221 13.65 -4.83 -26.50
N LYS A 222 14.78 -4.25 -26.95
CA LYS A 222 14.82 -3.44 -28.18
C LYS A 222 14.53 -4.29 -29.42
N ASP A 223 15.01 -5.52 -29.42
CA ASP A 223 14.71 -6.51 -30.43
C ASP A 223 13.34 -7.13 -30.13
N LYS A 224 12.42 -6.98 -31.10
CA LYS A 224 11.04 -7.44 -30.96
C LYS A 224 10.94 -8.97 -30.87
N GLU A 225 11.76 -9.73 -31.59
CA GLU A 225 11.74 -11.18 -31.56
C GLU A 225 12.12 -11.70 -30.17
N ILE A 226 13.14 -11.08 -29.52
CA ILE A 226 13.53 -11.40 -28.17
C ILE A 226 12.41 -11.02 -27.18
N ALA A 227 11.78 -9.87 -27.35
CA ALA A 227 10.67 -9.44 -26.50
C ALA A 227 9.49 -10.40 -26.58
N ASP A 228 9.07 -10.78 -27.79
CA ASP A 228 7.97 -11.71 -28.03
C ASP A 228 8.27 -13.10 -27.42
N LYS A 229 9.51 -13.59 -27.58
CA LYS A 229 9.96 -14.86 -27.02
C LYS A 229 9.95 -14.86 -25.49
N ARG A 230 10.41 -13.77 -24.89
CA ARG A 230 10.35 -13.61 -23.42
C ARG A 230 8.92 -13.52 -22.90
N MET A 231 8.04 -12.81 -23.59
CA MET A 231 6.63 -12.74 -23.24
C MET A 231 5.97 -14.12 -23.32
N GLN A 232 6.27 -14.91 -24.37
CA GLN A 232 5.79 -16.27 -24.47
C GLN A 232 6.30 -17.16 -23.32
N THR A 233 7.58 -17.02 -22.94
CA THR A 233 8.14 -17.71 -21.77
C THR A 233 7.38 -17.40 -20.48
N VAL A 234 6.95 -16.14 -20.27
CA VAL A 234 6.13 -15.76 -19.11
C VAL A 234 4.82 -16.56 -19.06
N ILE A 235 4.21 -16.78 -20.22
CA ILE A 235 2.96 -17.52 -20.35
C ILE A 235 3.18 -19.03 -20.14
N ASP A 236 4.15 -19.59 -20.86
CA ASP A 236 4.37 -21.04 -20.92
C ASP A 236 4.92 -21.61 -19.62
N GLU A 237 5.83 -20.90 -18.96
CA GLU A 237 6.46 -21.35 -17.72
C GLU A 237 5.66 -20.97 -16.46
N GLY A 238 4.61 -20.17 -16.59
CA GLY A 238 3.80 -19.72 -15.44
C GLY A 238 4.66 -19.02 -14.40
N LEU A 239 5.45 -18.01 -14.83
CA LEU A 239 6.44 -17.31 -13.99
C LEU A 239 5.85 -16.46 -12.88
N SER A 240 4.55 -16.48 -12.67
CA SER A 240 3.87 -15.81 -11.58
C SER A 240 3.30 -16.81 -10.56
N ARG A 241 3.31 -16.40 -9.30
CA ARG A 241 2.73 -17.14 -8.17
C ARG A 241 1.81 -16.21 -7.42
N ILE A 242 0.74 -16.76 -6.85
CA ILE A 242 -0.08 -16.07 -5.87
C ILE A 242 0.33 -16.58 -4.50
N GLY A 243 0.70 -15.68 -3.63
CA GLY A 243 1.01 -15.94 -2.23
C GLY A 243 0.04 -15.24 -1.30
N VAL A 244 0.09 -15.61 -0.04
CA VAL A 244 -0.65 -14.96 1.04
C VAL A 244 0.27 -14.75 2.23
N ALA A 245 0.38 -13.50 2.68
CA ALA A 245 0.93 -13.15 3.97
C ALA A 245 -0.23 -13.04 4.97
N ARG A 246 -0.11 -13.69 6.13
CA ARG A 246 -1.15 -13.69 7.15
C ARG A 246 -0.58 -13.45 8.53
N TRP A 247 -1.33 -12.75 9.35
CA TRP A 247 -1.00 -12.46 10.74
C TRP A 247 -2.27 -12.34 11.58
N PRO A 248 -2.17 -12.58 12.90
CA PRO A 248 -3.29 -12.37 13.80
C PRO A 248 -3.78 -10.92 13.72
N LYS A 249 -5.08 -10.74 13.82
CA LYS A 249 -5.75 -9.43 13.72
C LYS A 249 -5.07 -8.39 14.60
N TRP A 250 -4.70 -7.26 14.00
CA TRP A 250 -4.05 -6.12 14.65
C TRP A 250 -2.64 -6.42 15.24
N ARG A 251 -1.97 -7.48 14.76
CA ARG A 251 -0.60 -7.85 15.19
C ARG A 251 0.41 -7.78 14.05
N LEU A 252 0.32 -6.78 13.20
CA LEU A 252 1.23 -6.63 12.07
C LEU A 252 2.64 -6.23 12.51
N PHE A 253 2.74 -5.30 13.45
CA PHE A 253 3.98 -4.83 14.07
C PHE A 253 3.71 -4.28 15.46
N GLY A 254 4.77 -4.12 16.24
CA GLY A 254 4.71 -3.58 17.59
C GLY A 254 6.04 -2.92 17.97
N PHE A 255 6.06 -2.33 19.15
CA PHE A 255 7.26 -1.78 19.73
C PHE A 255 7.95 -2.87 20.58
N ARG A 256 9.26 -2.94 20.48
CA ARG A 256 10.09 -3.80 21.32
C ARG A 256 11.05 -2.95 22.12
N SER A 257 11.24 -3.30 23.39
CA SER A 257 12.33 -2.76 24.22
C SER A 257 13.18 -3.89 24.76
N ASP A 258 14.45 -3.62 24.99
CA ASP A 258 15.40 -4.58 25.54
C ASP A 258 16.41 -3.87 26.45
N PRO A 259 16.47 -4.19 27.76
CA PRO A 259 15.51 -4.96 28.56
C PRO A 259 14.34 -4.11 29.09
N LYS A 260 14.43 -2.77 29.04
CA LYS A 260 13.42 -1.84 29.55
C LYS A 260 13.14 -0.74 28.54
N GLY A 261 11.90 -0.29 28.49
CA GLY A 261 11.50 0.83 27.67
C GLY A 261 10.21 1.46 28.17
N SER A 262 9.92 2.65 27.66
CA SER A 262 8.65 3.32 27.89
C SER A 262 8.10 3.80 26.54
N LEU A 263 6.78 3.81 26.41
CA LEU A 263 6.07 4.30 25.25
C LEU A 263 4.95 5.21 25.76
N THR A 264 4.98 6.46 25.33
CA THR A 264 3.89 7.40 25.61
C THR A 264 3.00 7.48 24.39
N LEU A 265 1.72 7.21 24.56
CA LEU A 265 0.70 7.30 23.51
C LEU A 265 -0.22 8.49 23.80
N LYS A 266 -0.46 9.30 22.79
CA LYS A 266 -1.43 10.36 22.85
C LYS A 266 -2.83 9.78 22.60
N LEU A 267 -3.72 9.93 23.56
CA LEU A 267 -5.09 9.42 23.51
C LEU A 267 -6.07 10.55 23.18
N ASP A 268 -5.96 11.12 21.98
CA ASP A 268 -6.87 12.19 21.56
C ASP A 268 -8.26 11.65 21.21
N GLY A 269 -9.29 12.37 21.61
CA GLY A 269 -10.67 12.14 21.17
C GLY A 269 -11.43 11.03 21.89
N ILE A 270 -10.91 10.46 22.98
CA ILE A 270 -11.66 9.55 23.84
C ILE A 270 -12.68 10.39 24.62
N ARG A 271 -13.96 10.30 24.25
CA ARG A 271 -15.05 11.10 24.84
C ARG A 271 -15.93 10.32 25.80
N GLU A 272 -15.84 9.02 25.83
CA GLU A 272 -16.68 8.11 26.61
C GLU A 272 -15.82 7.20 27.47
N PRO A 273 -16.36 6.61 28.55
CA PRO A 273 -15.65 5.58 29.30
C PRO A 273 -15.19 4.46 28.34
N SER A 274 -13.89 4.31 28.21
CA SER A 274 -13.29 3.39 27.23
C SER A 274 -12.43 2.36 27.95
N ARG A 275 -12.30 1.16 27.36
CA ARG A 275 -11.40 0.12 27.81
C ARG A 275 -10.09 0.24 27.03
N LEU A 276 -8.97 0.31 27.72
CA LEU A 276 -7.67 0.09 27.12
C LEU A 276 -7.40 -1.41 27.02
N LEU A 277 -7.17 -1.91 25.81
CA LEU A 277 -6.73 -3.27 25.58
C LEU A 277 -5.29 -3.22 25.13
N LEU A 278 -4.41 -3.89 25.87
CA LEU A 278 -3.02 -4.06 25.50
C LEU A 278 -2.79 -5.45 24.91
N ASN A 279 -2.07 -5.46 23.84
CA ASN A 279 -1.54 -6.65 23.20
C ASN A 279 -0.03 -6.66 23.41
N TYR A 280 0.44 -7.43 24.36
CA TYR A 280 1.86 -7.45 24.71
C TYR A 280 2.38 -8.87 24.93
N GLU A 281 3.68 -9.01 24.81
CA GLU A 281 4.45 -10.19 25.13
C GLU A 281 5.66 -9.74 25.96
N CYS A 282 5.97 -10.44 27.03
CA CYS A 282 7.18 -10.22 27.80
C CYS A 282 7.79 -11.56 28.25
N GLU A 283 9.07 -11.56 28.54
CA GLU A 283 9.76 -12.71 29.09
C GLU A 283 9.24 -13.07 30.48
N GLN A 284 9.54 -14.28 30.94
CA GLN A 284 9.16 -14.76 32.27
C GLN A 284 9.68 -13.80 33.35
N GLY A 285 8.80 -13.30 34.20
CA GLY A 285 9.11 -12.30 35.21
C GLY A 285 9.09 -10.84 34.73
N GLY A 286 8.81 -10.62 33.45
CA GLY A 286 8.59 -9.29 32.90
C GLY A 286 7.27 -8.70 33.35
N SER A 287 7.15 -7.38 33.33
CA SER A 287 5.91 -6.66 33.68
C SER A 287 5.69 -5.45 32.77
N VAL A 288 4.44 -5.11 32.55
CA VAL A 288 4.01 -3.88 31.90
C VAL A 288 3.27 -3.02 32.90
N ARG A 289 3.68 -1.76 33.05
CA ARG A 289 2.98 -0.78 33.88
C ARG A 289 2.32 0.27 32.99
N ILE A 290 1.11 0.63 33.32
CA ILE A 290 0.34 1.64 32.59
C ILE A 290 0.11 2.81 33.53
N SER A 291 0.37 4.03 33.07
CA SER A 291 0.01 5.25 33.77
C SER A 291 -0.69 6.20 32.80
N LEU A 292 -1.63 6.97 33.31
CA LEU A 292 -2.22 8.08 32.57
C LEU A 292 -1.51 9.35 33.01
N GLU A 293 -0.81 10.01 32.08
CA GLU A 293 -0.27 11.35 32.31
C GLU A 293 -1.46 12.34 32.27
N ASP A 294 -1.41 13.42 33.03
CA ASP A 294 -2.46 14.41 33.19
C ASP A 294 -3.72 13.99 34.00
N MET A 295 -3.72 12.80 34.59
CA MET A 295 -4.69 12.44 35.64
C MET A 295 -3.97 12.12 36.95
N PRO A 296 -3.62 13.13 37.76
CA PRO A 296 -2.93 12.89 39.00
C PRO A 296 -3.82 12.05 39.95
N GLY A 297 -3.34 10.88 40.33
CA GLY A 297 -3.96 9.99 41.30
C GLY A 297 -4.56 8.68 40.79
N ARG A 298 -4.42 8.33 39.51
CA ARG A 298 -4.80 7.01 38.98
C ARG A 298 -3.59 6.28 38.39
N THR A 299 -2.91 5.53 39.24
CA THR A 299 -2.03 4.42 38.84
C THR A 299 -2.79 3.14 39.15
N GLU A 300 -3.12 2.34 38.17
CA GLU A 300 -3.54 0.94 38.37
C GLU A 300 -2.34 0.04 38.02
N GLU A 301 -1.94 -0.80 39.01
CA GLU A 301 -0.96 -1.85 38.88
C GLU A 301 -1.56 -3.10 38.20
#